data_28b17aed7e4d00d57e1b2800d3899d9a
#
_entry.id   28b17aed7e4d00d57e1b2800d3899d9a
#
_cell.length_a   1.000
_cell.length_b   1.000
_cell.length_c   1.000
_cell.angle_alpha   90.00
_cell.angle_beta   90.00
_cell.angle_gamma   90.00
#
_symmetry.space_group_name_H-M   'P 1'
#
loop_
_entity.id
_entity.type
_entity.pdbx_description
1 polymer ?
#
loop_
_entity_poly.entity_id
_entity_poly.type
_entity_poly.pdbx_seq_one_letter_code
_entity_poly.pdbx_strand_id
1 'polypeptide(L)'
;MKFPRIPRTTPHVRSAKSIPFFIISLFVFFNFTNLGLSPVMAPVASAAEVEAIPADIPLSGDCDLDWIIYRAGQKSGVDPRFIHAVIKQESKYNAKAVSSVGAQGLMQMMPATAERFGLKDPFDPAANVEAGTKYLKWLLKRFDGDVSLALAGYNAGEGAVDKYKGVPPYSETQNYVKKIVSNYGKTYHPVLSPDDAKLAFHLDAVENGSVAVESERVSAGL
;
A
#
# COMPACT_ATOMS: atom_id res chain seq x y z
N MET A 1 -22.07 50.25 -1.60
CA MET A 1 -21.77 49.59 -2.91
C MET A 1 -22.63 48.34 -3.02
N LYS A 2 -23.55 48.28 -3.99
CA LYS A 2 -24.47 47.16 -4.20
C LYS A 2 -23.84 46.19 -5.22
N PHE A 3 -23.68 44.94 -4.86
CA PHE A 3 -23.23 43.87 -5.77
C PHE A 3 -24.40 43.37 -6.63
N PRO A 4 -24.24 43.15 -7.94
CA PRO A 4 -25.30 42.62 -8.80
C PRO A 4 -25.48 41.07 -8.60
N ARG A 5 -26.77 40.64 -8.60
CA ARG A 5 -27.19 39.25 -8.51
C ARG A 5 -27.00 38.57 -9.87
N ILE A 6 -26.34 37.41 -9.86
CA ILE A 6 -26.19 36.53 -11.01
C ILE A 6 -27.45 35.64 -11.12
N PRO A 7 -28.09 35.51 -12.28
CA PRO A 7 -29.26 34.63 -12.46
C PRO A 7 -28.84 33.15 -12.50
N ARG A 8 -29.60 32.31 -11.77
CA ARG A 8 -29.45 30.84 -11.81
C ARG A 8 -30.13 30.33 -13.09
N THR A 9 -29.33 29.74 -13.99
CA THR A 9 -29.83 28.95 -15.11
C THR A 9 -29.92 27.48 -14.69
N THR A 10 -31.13 26.93 -14.69
CA THR A 10 -31.42 25.52 -14.53
C THR A 10 -31.12 24.75 -15.82
N PRO A 11 -30.43 23.60 -15.82
CA PRO A 11 -30.29 22.78 -17.01
C PRO A 11 -31.55 21.92 -17.23
N HIS A 12 -32.11 22.06 -18.42
CA HIS A 12 -33.20 21.24 -18.94
C HIS A 12 -32.73 19.79 -19.13
N VAL A 13 -33.35 18.84 -18.40
CA VAL A 13 -33.17 17.40 -18.61
C VAL A 13 -33.93 17.00 -19.87
N ARG A 14 -33.22 16.61 -20.93
CA ARG A 14 -33.82 15.98 -22.12
C ARG A 14 -34.02 14.49 -21.84
N SER A 15 -35.29 14.09 -21.89
CA SER A 15 -35.77 12.72 -21.86
C SER A 15 -35.23 11.93 -23.07
N ALA A 16 -34.51 10.84 -22.81
CA ALA A 16 -34.10 9.87 -23.82
C ALA A 16 -35.23 8.88 -24.07
N LYS A 17 -35.71 8.83 -25.31
CA LYS A 17 -36.75 7.88 -25.80
C LYS A 17 -36.15 6.47 -25.87
N SER A 18 -36.86 5.52 -25.27
CA SER A 18 -36.59 4.09 -25.33
C SER A 18 -36.84 3.55 -26.75
N ILE A 19 -35.90 2.79 -27.29
CA ILE A 19 -36.01 2.01 -28.52
C ILE A 19 -36.37 0.56 -28.15
N PRO A 20 -37.40 -0.05 -28.71
CA PRO A 20 -37.74 -1.45 -28.44
C PRO A 20 -36.82 -2.39 -29.22
N PHE A 21 -36.18 -3.31 -28.52
CA PHE A 21 -35.40 -4.41 -29.10
C PHE A 21 -36.39 -5.49 -29.63
N PHE A 22 -36.46 -5.64 -30.97
CA PHE A 22 -37.10 -6.78 -31.62
C PHE A 22 -36.13 -7.97 -31.58
N ILE A 23 -36.48 -9.02 -30.85
CA ILE A 23 -35.80 -10.31 -30.88
C ILE A 23 -36.35 -11.11 -32.03
N ILE A 24 -35.59 -11.26 -33.11
CA ILE A 24 -35.86 -12.23 -34.17
C ILE A 24 -35.17 -13.54 -33.80
N SER A 25 -35.98 -14.52 -33.34
CA SER A 25 -35.54 -15.89 -33.10
C SER A 25 -35.51 -16.64 -34.44
N LEU A 26 -34.31 -16.88 -34.98
CA LEU A 26 -34.12 -17.75 -36.14
C LEU A 26 -33.66 -19.14 -35.65
N PHE A 27 -34.58 -20.10 -35.53
CA PHE A 27 -34.24 -21.48 -35.31
C PHE A 27 -33.66 -22.09 -36.60
N VAL A 28 -32.34 -22.31 -36.61
CA VAL A 28 -31.70 -23.14 -37.63
C VAL A 28 -31.46 -24.52 -36.99
N PHE A 29 -32.25 -25.52 -37.43
CA PHE A 29 -31.98 -26.91 -37.12
C PHE A 29 -30.74 -27.34 -37.93
N PHE A 30 -29.63 -27.55 -37.29
CA PHE A 30 -28.43 -28.17 -37.85
C PHE A 30 -28.33 -29.59 -37.29
N ASN A 31 -28.59 -30.58 -38.17
CA ASN A 31 -28.30 -32.00 -37.89
C ASN A 31 -26.81 -32.20 -37.79
N PHE A 32 -26.30 -32.39 -36.60
CA PHE A 32 -24.91 -32.75 -36.36
C PHE A 32 -24.78 -34.29 -36.36
N THR A 33 -24.26 -34.84 -37.46
CA THR A 33 -23.75 -36.20 -37.52
C THR A 33 -22.54 -36.31 -36.63
N ASN A 34 -22.55 -37.35 -35.82
CA ASN A 34 -21.59 -37.76 -34.81
C ASN A 34 -20.17 -37.84 -35.38
N LEU A 35 -19.33 -36.80 -35.19
CA LEU A 35 -17.89 -36.90 -35.32
C LEU A 35 -17.31 -36.82 -33.90
N GLY A 36 -16.70 -37.93 -33.45
CA GLY A 36 -16.12 -38.08 -32.12
C GLY A 36 -15.02 -37.05 -31.83
N LEU A 37 -15.45 -35.87 -31.33
CA LEU A 37 -14.56 -34.90 -30.73
C LEU A 37 -14.66 -35.10 -29.21
N SER A 38 -13.60 -35.64 -28.63
CA SER A 38 -13.39 -35.63 -27.17
C SER A 38 -13.58 -34.20 -26.66
N PRO A 39 -14.29 -34.00 -25.54
CA PRO A 39 -14.38 -32.66 -24.94
C PRO A 39 -12.95 -32.24 -24.56
N VAL A 40 -12.42 -31.26 -25.29
CA VAL A 40 -11.25 -30.51 -24.82
C VAL A 40 -11.70 -29.87 -23.53
N MET A 41 -11.29 -30.42 -22.39
CA MET A 41 -11.48 -29.79 -21.11
C MET A 41 -10.82 -28.40 -21.20
N ALA A 42 -11.65 -27.36 -21.17
CA ALA A 42 -11.16 -26.01 -20.97
C ALA A 42 -10.25 -26.04 -19.73
N PRO A 43 -9.09 -25.35 -19.75
CA PRO A 43 -8.26 -25.30 -18.57
C PRO A 43 -9.14 -24.77 -17.42
N VAL A 44 -9.23 -25.56 -16.36
CA VAL A 44 -9.86 -25.15 -15.11
C VAL A 44 -9.21 -23.82 -14.75
N ALA A 45 -10.05 -22.77 -14.59
CA ALA A 45 -9.58 -21.45 -14.20
C ALA A 45 -8.57 -21.64 -13.07
N SER A 46 -7.35 -21.13 -13.30
CA SER A 46 -6.26 -21.14 -12.35
C SER A 46 -6.81 -20.80 -10.96
N ALA A 47 -6.56 -21.66 -9.99
CA ALA A 47 -6.82 -21.34 -8.59
C ALA A 47 -6.26 -19.93 -8.36
N ALA A 48 -7.10 -19.00 -7.90
CA ALA A 48 -6.66 -17.65 -7.61
C ALA A 48 -5.41 -17.78 -6.73
N GLU A 49 -4.28 -17.26 -7.20
CA GLU A 49 -3.05 -17.22 -6.41
C GLU A 49 -3.38 -16.57 -5.08
N VAL A 50 -3.20 -17.30 -4.00
CA VAL A 50 -3.39 -16.77 -2.67
C VAL A 50 -2.22 -15.85 -2.41
N GLU A 51 -2.44 -14.55 -2.57
CA GLU A 51 -1.44 -13.54 -2.23
C GLU A 51 -1.06 -13.74 -0.75
N ALA A 52 0.23 -13.87 -0.46
CA ALA A 52 0.74 -14.05 0.88
C ALA A 52 1.76 -12.96 1.22
N ILE A 53 1.75 -12.49 2.46
CA ILE A 53 2.78 -11.56 2.93
C ILE A 53 4.11 -12.33 3.04
N PRO A 54 5.22 -11.83 2.44
CA PRO A 54 6.52 -12.47 2.55
C PRO A 54 6.95 -12.72 4.00
N ALA A 55 7.50 -13.89 4.29
CA ALA A 55 7.79 -14.35 5.64
C ALA A 55 8.84 -13.52 6.41
N ASP A 56 9.62 -12.72 5.70
CA ASP A 56 10.63 -11.81 6.27
C ASP A 56 10.07 -10.41 6.62
N ILE A 57 8.77 -10.15 6.36
CA ILE A 57 8.09 -8.95 6.83
C ILE A 57 7.62 -9.18 8.27
N PRO A 58 7.92 -8.26 9.20
CA PRO A 58 7.46 -8.36 10.57
C PRO A 58 5.93 -8.39 10.64
N LEU A 59 5.39 -9.07 11.64
CA LEU A 59 3.95 -9.13 11.89
C LEU A 59 3.61 -8.37 13.18
N SER A 60 2.45 -7.71 13.17
CA SER A 60 1.89 -7.02 14.35
C SER A 60 1.21 -7.97 15.33
N GLY A 61 0.76 -9.13 14.82
CA GLY A 61 -0.13 -10.08 15.49
C GLY A 61 -1.60 -9.89 15.14
N ASP A 62 -1.93 -8.91 14.30
CA ASP A 62 -3.24 -8.64 13.70
C ASP A 62 -3.13 -8.79 12.18
N CYS A 63 -3.72 -9.85 11.63
CA CYS A 63 -3.61 -10.17 10.21
C CYS A 63 -4.17 -9.07 9.31
N ASP A 64 -5.26 -8.41 9.69
CA ASP A 64 -5.87 -7.34 8.89
C ASP A 64 -4.95 -6.12 8.85
N LEU A 65 -4.33 -5.78 9.99
CA LEU A 65 -3.36 -4.69 10.07
C LEU A 65 -2.09 -5.01 9.26
N ASP A 66 -1.61 -6.24 9.31
CA ASP A 66 -0.44 -6.66 8.56
C ASP A 66 -0.68 -6.52 7.04
N TRP A 67 -1.87 -6.90 6.56
CA TRP A 67 -2.28 -6.67 5.18
C TRP A 67 -2.40 -5.19 4.81
N ILE A 68 -2.94 -4.35 5.70
CA ILE A 68 -3.01 -2.90 5.50
C ILE A 68 -1.61 -2.33 5.31
N ILE A 69 -0.66 -2.70 6.17
CA ILE A 69 0.73 -2.21 6.11
C ILE A 69 1.42 -2.70 4.83
N TYR A 70 1.27 -3.98 4.50
CA TYR A 70 1.84 -4.57 3.30
C TYR A 70 1.37 -3.87 2.02
N ARG A 71 0.05 -3.69 1.87
CA ARG A 71 -0.54 -3.00 0.72
C ARG A 71 -0.19 -1.52 0.66
N ALA A 72 -0.07 -0.85 1.80
CA ALA A 72 0.41 0.54 1.85
C ALA A 72 1.83 0.65 1.30
N GLY A 73 2.70 -0.30 1.65
CA GLY A 73 4.05 -0.40 1.12
C GLY A 73 4.08 -0.62 -0.39
N GLN A 74 3.35 -1.63 -0.88
CA GLN A 74 3.24 -1.91 -2.32
C GLN A 74 2.74 -0.70 -3.11
N LYS A 75 1.66 -0.05 -2.64
CA LYS A 75 1.04 1.10 -3.31
C LYS A 75 1.94 2.34 -3.31
N SER A 76 2.70 2.54 -2.24
CA SER A 76 3.53 3.74 -2.08
C SER A 76 4.96 3.57 -2.61
N GLY A 77 5.46 2.35 -2.73
CA GLY A 77 6.88 2.07 -2.99
C GLY A 77 7.77 2.30 -1.75
N VAL A 78 7.20 2.14 -0.55
CA VAL A 78 7.93 2.16 0.73
C VAL A 78 8.02 0.73 1.26
N ASP A 79 9.19 0.31 1.68
CA ASP A 79 9.40 -1.04 2.24
C ASP A 79 8.45 -1.28 3.43
N PRO A 80 7.56 -2.29 3.40
CA PRO A 80 6.66 -2.59 4.51
C PRO A 80 7.38 -2.81 5.85
N ARG A 81 8.63 -3.31 5.83
CA ARG A 81 9.47 -3.50 7.03
C ARG A 81 9.78 -2.17 7.69
N PHE A 82 9.98 -1.13 6.89
CA PHE A 82 10.19 0.23 7.38
C PHE A 82 8.92 0.81 8.01
N ILE A 83 7.77 0.61 7.36
CA ILE A 83 6.46 1.04 7.90
C ILE A 83 6.19 0.34 9.23
N HIS A 84 6.41 -0.97 9.34
CA HIS A 84 6.28 -1.73 10.59
C HIS A 84 7.17 -1.16 11.70
N ALA A 85 8.44 -0.84 11.39
CA ALA A 85 9.37 -0.30 12.38
C ALA A 85 8.92 1.07 12.92
N VAL A 86 8.34 1.92 12.06
CA VAL A 86 7.75 3.21 12.46
C VAL A 86 6.52 2.99 13.33
N ILE A 87 5.52 2.20 12.89
CA ILE A 87 4.28 1.95 13.65
C ILE A 87 4.59 1.34 15.02
N LYS A 88 5.53 0.40 15.08
CA LYS A 88 5.96 -0.22 16.35
C LYS A 88 6.50 0.81 17.33
N GLN A 89 7.28 1.79 16.85
CA GLN A 89 7.83 2.86 17.68
C GLN A 89 6.77 3.89 18.08
N GLU A 90 5.84 4.23 17.17
CA GLU A 90 4.83 5.28 17.38
C GLU A 90 3.72 4.84 18.34
N SER A 91 3.11 3.70 18.09
CA SER A 91 1.90 3.28 18.81
C SER A 91 1.96 1.87 19.40
N LYS A 92 3.01 1.09 19.10
CA LYS A 92 3.05 -0.36 19.36
C LYS A 92 1.82 -1.08 18.76
N TYR A 93 1.42 -0.66 17.58
CA TYR A 93 0.24 -1.15 16.84
C TYR A 93 -1.11 -0.81 17.48
N ASN A 94 -1.18 0.17 18.37
CA ASN A 94 -2.44 0.63 18.95
C ASN A 94 -3.10 1.66 18.03
N ALA A 95 -4.16 1.26 17.32
CA ALA A 95 -4.91 2.14 16.42
C ALA A 95 -5.63 3.30 17.13
N LYS A 96 -5.85 3.19 18.44
CA LYS A 96 -6.51 4.23 19.26
C LYS A 96 -5.53 5.07 20.08
N ALA A 97 -4.22 4.97 19.80
CA ALA A 97 -3.22 5.73 20.52
C ALA A 97 -3.40 7.25 20.34
N VAL A 98 -3.28 7.99 21.44
CA VAL A 98 -3.25 9.46 21.47
C VAL A 98 -2.11 9.89 22.36
N SER A 99 -1.22 10.75 21.85
CA SER A 99 -0.13 11.31 22.65
C SER A 99 -0.57 12.52 23.45
N SER A 100 0.21 12.93 24.44
CA SER A 100 -0.03 14.13 25.24
C SER A 100 0.00 15.44 24.41
N VAL A 101 0.64 15.42 23.24
CA VAL A 101 0.74 16.56 22.32
C VAL A 101 -0.27 16.47 21.16
N GLY A 102 -1.17 15.47 21.17
CA GLY A 102 -2.27 15.35 20.22
C GLY A 102 -1.95 14.58 18.95
N ALA A 103 -0.85 13.83 18.88
CA ALA A 103 -0.61 12.88 17.81
C ALA A 103 -1.56 11.67 17.93
N GLN A 104 -2.05 11.14 16.80
CA GLN A 104 -3.16 10.18 16.80
C GLN A 104 -2.93 8.97 15.90
N GLY A 105 -3.43 7.81 16.34
CA GLY A 105 -3.51 6.56 15.59
C GLY A 105 -2.21 5.79 15.48
N LEU A 106 -2.18 4.80 14.58
CA LEU A 106 -1.07 3.85 14.39
C LEU A 106 0.28 4.53 14.15
N MET A 107 0.30 5.54 13.29
CA MET A 107 1.50 6.28 12.89
C MET A 107 1.61 7.64 13.58
N GLN A 108 0.86 7.89 14.64
CA GLN A 108 0.90 9.10 15.48
C GLN A 108 0.94 10.40 14.66
N MET A 109 -0.04 10.56 13.78
CA MET A 109 -0.13 11.74 12.92
C MET A 109 -0.57 12.96 13.72
N MET A 110 0.23 14.04 13.68
CA MET A 110 -0.19 15.34 14.21
C MET A 110 -1.31 15.93 13.35
N PRO A 111 -2.31 16.63 13.93
CA PRO A 111 -3.47 17.15 13.20
C PRO A 111 -3.13 17.94 11.92
N ALA A 112 -2.15 18.84 11.97
CA ALA A 112 -1.73 19.59 10.80
C ALA A 112 -1.10 18.72 9.70
N THR A 113 -0.33 17.69 10.10
CA THR A 113 0.24 16.71 9.16
C THR A 113 -0.85 15.81 8.60
N ALA A 114 -1.80 15.38 9.42
CA ALA A 114 -2.96 14.60 9.02
C ALA A 114 -3.78 15.32 7.93
N GLU A 115 -4.08 16.59 8.13
CA GLU A 115 -4.77 17.44 7.16
C GLU A 115 -3.98 17.54 5.84
N ARG A 116 -2.68 17.82 5.91
CA ARG A 116 -1.78 17.95 4.75
C ARG A 116 -1.75 16.68 3.90
N PHE A 117 -1.86 15.50 4.51
CA PHE A 117 -1.84 14.21 3.81
C PHE A 117 -3.23 13.58 3.63
N GLY A 118 -4.30 14.34 3.91
CA GLY A 118 -5.67 13.97 3.61
C GLY A 118 -6.29 12.94 4.56
N LEU A 119 -5.76 12.81 5.78
CA LEU A 119 -6.28 11.93 6.82
C LEU A 119 -7.51 12.56 7.48
N LYS A 120 -8.69 11.94 7.29
CA LYS A 120 -9.96 12.42 7.85
C LYS A 120 -10.29 11.78 9.19
N ASP A 121 -10.09 10.45 9.30
CA ASP A 121 -10.27 9.70 10.55
C ASP A 121 -8.91 9.12 10.97
N PRO A 122 -8.26 9.71 11.99
CA PRO A 122 -6.95 9.24 12.45
C PRO A 122 -7.00 7.88 13.16
N PHE A 123 -8.19 7.39 13.51
CA PHE A 123 -8.38 6.10 14.19
C PHE A 123 -8.83 4.99 13.24
N ASP A 124 -9.06 5.29 11.96
CA ASP A 124 -9.19 4.27 10.91
C ASP A 124 -7.79 3.73 10.56
N PRO A 125 -7.53 2.41 10.75
CA PRO A 125 -6.21 1.84 10.52
C PRO A 125 -5.69 2.05 9.11
N ALA A 126 -6.53 1.83 8.10
CA ALA A 126 -6.13 1.91 6.71
C ALA A 126 -5.81 3.35 6.30
N ALA A 127 -6.68 4.31 6.69
CA ALA A 127 -6.48 5.72 6.40
C ALA A 127 -5.23 6.27 7.11
N ASN A 128 -5.01 5.89 8.38
CA ASN A 128 -3.86 6.35 9.16
C ASN A 128 -2.54 5.83 8.57
N VAL A 129 -2.46 4.53 8.26
CA VAL A 129 -1.28 3.92 7.65
C VAL A 129 -1.02 4.49 6.25
N GLU A 130 -2.06 4.70 5.44
CA GLU A 130 -1.89 5.31 4.12
C GLU A 130 -1.34 6.74 4.20
N ALA A 131 -1.90 7.60 5.07
CA ALA A 131 -1.46 8.98 5.23
C ALA A 131 -0.04 9.07 5.82
N GLY A 132 0.25 8.30 6.87
CA GLY A 132 1.58 8.23 7.47
C GLY A 132 2.65 7.72 6.51
N THR A 133 2.32 6.71 5.69
CA THR A 133 3.22 6.19 4.65
C THR A 133 3.47 7.22 3.55
N LYS A 134 2.45 7.99 3.13
CA LYS A 134 2.63 9.11 2.19
C LYS A 134 3.58 10.18 2.75
N TYR A 135 3.44 10.53 4.02
CA TYR A 135 4.35 11.46 4.68
C TYR A 135 5.77 10.90 4.74
N LEU A 136 5.92 9.64 5.12
CA LEU A 136 7.22 8.96 5.16
C LEU A 136 7.89 8.93 3.78
N LYS A 137 7.14 8.59 2.71
CA LYS A 137 7.63 8.64 1.33
C LYS A 137 8.06 10.05 0.92
N TRP A 138 7.27 11.07 1.29
CA TRP A 138 7.61 12.45 1.00
C TRP A 138 8.93 12.87 1.67
N LEU A 139 9.16 12.45 2.92
CA LEU A 139 10.41 12.69 3.64
C LEU A 139 11.58 11.95 3.02
N LEU A 140 11.42 10.67 2.67
CA LEU A 140 12.43 9.91 1.94
C LEU A 140 12.83 10.60 0.63
N LYS A 141 11.84 11.07 -0.14
CA LYS A 141 12.11 11.83 -1.36
C LYS A 141 12.84 13.15 -1.09
N ARG A 142 12.45 13.87 -0.02
CA ARG A 142 13.06 15.13 0.36
C ARG A 142 14.54 14.98 0.77
N PHE A 143 14.87 13.87 1.39
CA PHE A 143 16.21 13.59 1.95
C PHE A 143 16.95 12.51 1.17
N ASP A 144 16.65 12.36 -0.13
CA ASP A 144 17.36 11.47 -1.07
C ASP A 144 17.52 10.03 -0.57
N GLY A 145 16.54 9.51 0.15
CA GLY A 145 16.53 8.15 0.69
C GLY A 145 17.28 7.96 2.01
N ASP A 146 17.83 9.01 2.59
CA ASP A 146 18.46 8.93 3.93
C ASP A 146 17.37 8.64 4.98
N VAL A 147 17.42 7.43 5.54
CA VAL A 147 16.46 6.94 6.54
C VAL A 147 16.57 7.74 7.84
N SER A 148 17.77 8.13 8.25
CA SER A 148 17.95 8.86 9.50
C SER A 148 17.38 10.28 9.42
N LEU A 149 17.58 10.96 8.29
CA LEU A 149 17.00 12.29 8.06
C LEU A 149 15.49 12.24 7.88
N ALA A 150 14.97 11.22 7.15
CA ALA A 150 13.52 11.02 7.00
C ALA A 150 12.85 10.79 8.35
N LEU A 151 13.40 9.94 9.21
CA LEU A 151 12.91 9.69 10.57
C LEU A 151 13.01 10.92 11.48
N ALA A 152 14.10 11.68 11.38
CA ALA A 152 14.24 12.92 12.11
C ALA A 152 13.18 13.96 11.68
N GLY A 153 12.91 14.03 10.36
CA GLY A 153 11.85 14.87 9.81
C GLY A 153 10.45 14.41 10.25
N TYR A 154 10.23 13.11 10.36
CA TYR A 154 8.97 12.54 10.83
C TYR A 154 8.68 12.91 12.28
N ASN A 155 9.68 12.78 13.17
CA ASN A 155 9.53 13.02 14.60
C ASN A 155 9.61 14.52 14.98
N ALA A 156 10.59 15.25 14.43
CA ALA A 156 10.86 16.64 14.82
C ALA A 156 10.35 17.68 13.80
N GLY A 157 9.82 17.22 12.66
CA GLY A 157 9.48 18.05 11.52
C GLY A 157 10.66 18.33 10.60
N GLU A 158 10.39 18.39 9.29
CA GLU A 158 11.41 18.65 8.26
C GLU A 158 12.14 19.97 8.45
N GLY A 159 11.47 20.99 8.99
CA GLY A 159 12.08 22.28 9.27
C GLY A 159 13.18 22.23 10.33
N ALA A 160 13.11 21.30 11.30
CA ALA A 160 14.19 21.09 12.26
C ALA A 160 15.41 20.46 11.58
N VAL A 161 15.20 19.49 10.68
CA VAL A 161 16.28 18.85 9.90
C VAL A 161 16.98 19.90 9.02
N ASP A 162 16.22 20.76 8.34
CA ASP A 162 16.76 21.84 7.50
C ASP A 162 17.59 22.83 8.33
N LYS A 163 17.07 23.23 9.50
CA LYS A 163 17.74 24.16 10.42
C LYS A 163 19.10 23.63 10.90
N TYR A 164 19.13 22.36 11.30
CA TYR A 164 20.34 21.73 11.84
C TYR A 164 21.21 21.06 10.77
N LYS A 165 20.76 21.04 9.52
CA LYS A 165 21.42 20.36 8.38
C LYS A 165 21.76 18.90 8.69
N GLY A 166 20.86 18.22 9.41
CA GLY A 166 21.04 16.85 9.89
C GLY A 166 20.02 16.48 10.96
N VAL A 167 20.26 15.37 11.65
CA VAL A 167 19.42 14.96 12.78
C VAL A 167 19.55 16.02 13.89
N PRO A 168 18.44 16.67 14.31
CA PRO A 168 18.50 17.70 15.34
C PRO A 168 19.09 17.19 16.66
N PRO A 169 19.75 18.03 17.46
CA PRO A 169 20.34 17.64 18.74
C PRO A 169 19.29 17.51 19.86
N TYR A 170 18.10 17.00 19.50
CA TYR A 170 17.04 16.69 20.46
C TYR A 170 17.18 15.22 20.89
N SER A 171 17.34 14.99 22.19
CA SER A 171 17.55 13.64 22.74
C SER A 171 16.43 12.66 22.36
N GLU A 172 15.18 13.14 22.31
CA GLU A 172 14.03 12.35 21.88
C GLU A 172 14.18 11.90 20.42
N THR A 173 14.47 12.84 19.50
CA THR A 173 14.62 12.58 18.07
C THR A 173 15.80 11.66 17.78
N GLN A 174 16.93 11.89 18.44
CA GLN A 174 18.11 11.02 18.30
C GLN A 174 17.83 9.58 18.74
N ASN A 175 17.14 9.40 19.86
CA ASN A 175 16.73 8.09 20.35
C ASN A 175 15.69 7.43 19.45
N TYR A 176 14.74 8.22 18.90
CA TYR A 176 13.74 7.76 17.94
C TYR A 176 14.40 7.19 16.68
N VAL A 177 15.28 7.99 16.05
CA VAL A 177 16.04 7.58 14.86
C VAL A 177 16.85 6.31 15.14
N LYS A 178 17.63 6.29 16.23
CA LYS A 178 18.47 5.13 16.60
C LYS A 178 17.64 3.84 16.74
N LYS A 179 16.49 3.90 17.42
CA LYS A 179 15.64 2.73 17.65
C LYS A 179 15.07 2.19 16.35
N ILE A 180 14.56 3.07 15.47
CA ILE A 180 13.92 2.62 14.23
C ILE A 180 14.99 2.11 13.25
N VAL A 181 16.11 2.80 13.08
CA VAL A 181 17.22 2.33 12.24
C VAL A 181 17.71 0.95 12.70
N SER A 182 17.84 0.74 14.02
CA SER A 182 18.21 -0.57 14.57
C SER A 182 17.20 -1.66 14.28
N ASN A 183 15.87 -1.35 14.32
CA ASN A 183 14.82 -2.31 14.03
C ASN A 183 14.67 -2.60 12.53
N TYR A 184 14.82 -1.57 11.70
CA TYR A 184 14.70 -1.70 10.23
C TYR A 184 15.98 -2.30 9.61
N GLY A 185 17.13 -2.05 10.21
CA GLY A 185 18.43 -2.60 9.77
C GLY A 185 19.03 -1.92 8.54
N LYS A 186 18.45 -0.82 8.04
CA LYS A 186 18.93 -0.08 6.87
C LYS A 186 19.01 1.42 7.17
N THR A 187 20.04 2.08 6.64
CA THR A 187 20.26 3.55 6.74
C THR A 187 19.85 4.28 5.46
N TYR A 188 19.60 3.54 4.39
CA TYR A 188 19.16 4.05 3.10
C TYR A 188 17.93 3.29 2.60
N HIS A 189 16.97 4.03 2.05
CA HIS A 189 15.79 3.51 1.40
C HIS A 189 15.67 4.15 0.01
N PRO A 190 15.73 3.36 -1.08
CA PRO A 190 15.63 3.92 -2.42
C PRO A 190 14.23 4.53 -2.65
N VAL A 191 14.20 5.64 -3.38
CA VAL A 191 12.93 6.29 -3.76
C VAL A 191 12.47 5.70 -5.08
N LEU A 192 11.64 4.68 -5.00
CA LEU A 192 11.20 3.86 -6.14
C LEU A 192 9.75 4.16 -6.55
N SER A 193 9.41 3.81 -7.79
CA SER A 193 8.02 3.62 -8.20
C SER A 193 7.42 2.41 -7.46
N PRO A 194 6.08 2.29 -7.38
CA PRO A 194 5.45 1.10 -6.78
C PRO A 194 5.89 -0.22 -7.43
N ASP A 195 6.05 -0.26 -8.75
CA ASP A 195 6.42 -1.47 -9.47
C ASP A 195 7.88 -1.85 -9.24
N ASP A 196 8.80 -0.87 -9.30
CA ASP A 196 10.21 -1.11 -8.97
C ASP A 196 10.40 -1.53 -7.50
N ALA A 197 9.57 -1.01 -6.60
CA ALA A 197 9.62 -1.35 -5.18
C ALA A 197 9.18 -2.80 -4.91
N LYS A 198 8.21 -3.33 -5.66
CA LYS A 198 7.82 -4.74 -5.56
C LYS A 198 9.01 -5.65 -5.83
N LEU A 199 9.76 -5.38 -6.90
CA LEU A 199 10.96 -6.13 -7.25
C LEU A 199 12.08 -5.94 -6.22
N ALA A 200 12.39 -4.67 -5.87
CA ALA A 200 13.51 -4.35 -5.00
C ALA A 200 13.34 -4.84 -3.56
N PHE A 201 12.11 -4.93 -3.10
CA PHE A 201 11.78 -5.37 -1.73
C PHE A 201 11.19 -6.78 -1.68
N HIS A 202 11.18 -7.50 -2.83
CA HIS A 202 10.60 -8.86 -2.95
C HIS A 202 9.17 -8.93 -2.41
N LEU A 203 8.31 -8.00 -2.89
CA LEU A 203 6.91 -7.92 -2.47
C LEU A 203 5.96 -8.65 -3.42
N ASP A 204 6.44 -9.37 -4.40
CA ASP A 204 5.61 -10.23 -5.22
C ASP A 204 5.21 -11.47 -4.40
N ALA A 205 3.97 -11.92 -4.58
CA ALA A 205 3.49 -13.14 -3.94
C ALA A 205 4.49 -14.27 -4.22
N VAL A 206 4.92 -14.97 -3.18
CA VAL A 206 5.78 -16.14 -3.34
C VAL A 206 4.93 -17.18 -4.07
N GLU A 207 5.25 -17.45 -5.35
CA GLU A 207 4.74 -18.63 -6.02
C GLU A 207 5.17 -19.86 -5.21
N ASN A 208 4.25 -20.34 -4.37
CA ASN A 208 4.48 -21.55 -3.60
C ASN A 208 4.61 -22.74 -4.54
N GLY A 209 5.86 -23.11 -4.85
CA GLY A 209 6.22 -24.48 -5.09
C GLY A 209 5.97 -25.05 -6.48
N SER A 210 6.81 -24.70 -7.44
CA SER A 210 7.05 -25.61 -8.57
C SER A 210 8.51 -25.56 -9.10
N VAL A 211 9.48 -25.63 -8.21
CA VAL A 211 10.87 -25.93 -8.63
C VAL A 211 11.51 -26.85 -7.60
N ALA A 212 11.16 -28.11 -7.58
CA ALA A 212 12.00 -29.18 -7.01
C ALA A 212 11.43 -30.60 -7.21
N VAL A 213 10.96 -31.00 -8.40
CA VAL A 213 10.70 -32.45 -8.68
C VAL A 213 11.07 -32.86 -10.10
N GLU A 214 11.93 -32.16 -10.81
CA GLU A 214 12.31 -32.61 -12.17
C GLU A 214 13.78 -32.97 -12.36
N SER A 215 14.58 -33.08 -11.29
CA SER A 215 15.98 -33.50 -11.42
C SER A 215 16.31 -34.93 -10.95
N GLU A 216 15.34 -35.69 -10.43
CA GLU A 216 15.61 -37.07 -9.95
C GLU A 216 15.04 -38.22 -10.82
N ARG A 217 14.47 -37.96 -11.99
CA ARG A 217 13.94 -39.01 -12.86
C ARG A 217 14.83 -39.40 -14.05
N VAL A 218 16.04 -38.86 -14.17
CA VAL A 218 16.94 -39.17 -15.30
C VAL A 218 18.12 -40.07 -14.92
N SER A 219 18.29 -40.50 -13.68
CA SER A 219 19.40 -41.37 -13.27
C SER A 219 19.01 -42.77 -12.79
N ALA A 220 17.80 -43.25 -13.08
CA ALA A 220 17.42 -44.65 -12.80
C ALA A 220 16.90 -45.34 -14.08
N GLY A 221 17.75 -45.43 -15.08
CA GLY A 221 17.48 -46.13 -16.33
C GLY A 221 18.76 -46.69 -16.90
N LEU A 222 19.28 -47.74 -16.26
CA LEU A 222 20.16 -48.79 -16.84
C LEU A 222 19.85 -50.09 -16.13
#